data_97d132e9f76a7204381f4842c0825756
#
_entry.id   97d132e9f76a7204381f4842c0825756
#
_cell.length_a   1.000
_cell.length_b   1.000
_cell.length_c   1.000
_cell.angle_alpha   90.00
_cell.angle_beta   90.00
_cell.angle_gamma   90.00
#
_symmetry.space_group_name_H-M   'P 1'
#
loop_
_entity.id
_entity.type
_entity.pdbx_description
1 polymer ?
#
loop_
_entity_poly.entity_id
_entity_poly.type
_entity_poly.pdbx_seq_one_letter_code
_entity_poly.pdbx_strand_id
1 'polypeptide(L)'
;EPDFIAAWYSTFSDKRLGDVDFWHERSVGTYMALNSGCRGGSGTYQQTVADECQDILTLGMIFDVQDRAEALVAEIQGELDNISPYLADKDRLTVAVLEDEGGTYRVYGEDTLGGNVATSGGAELAVGKHGDNGNISAEDLIAANPDAIFMVWYNGYTVNDTDYAGEQVVELITENPAFASLDAVKNDRVFAINLNNVYCSGMRTLDGVLDFAQHLYPEL
;
A
#
# COMPACT_ATOMS: atom_id res chain seq x y z
N GLU A 1 14.89 26.14 13.61
CA GLU A 1 14.68 24.96 14.44
C GLU A 1 13.17 24.70 14.47
N PRO A 2 12.68 23.48 14.15
CA PRO A 2 11.25 23.22 14.14
C PRO A 2 10.70 23.10 15.57
N ASP A 3 9.44 23.39 15.76
CA ASP A 3 8.72 23.14 17.03
C ASP A 3 8.15 21.71 17.07
N PHE A 4 7.95 21.11 15.89
CA PHE A 4 7.34 19.79 15.72
C PHE A 4 7.82 19.11 14.44
N ILE A 5 7.99 17.76 14.49
CA ILE A 5 8.37 16.92 13.37
C ILE A 5 7.37 15.77 13.24
N ALA A 6 6.62 15.73 12.15
CA ALA A 6 5.84 14.56 11.75
C ALA A 6 6.59 13.83 10.63
N ALA A 7 6.90 12.55 10.82
CA ALA A 7 7.71 11.82 9.86
C ALA A 7 7.53 10.29 9.93
N TRP A 8 8.16 9.63 8.99
CA TRP A 8 8.28 8.19 8.93
C TRP A 8 9.31 7.67 9.91
N TYR A 9 9.15 6.42 10.36
CA TYR A 9 10.10 5.69 11.21
C TYR A 9 11.56 5.85 10.76
N SER A 10 11.83 5.66 9.48
CA SER A 10 13.20 5.74 8.95
C SER A 10 13.84 7.11 9.03
N THR A 11 13.06 8.16 9.29
CA THR A 11 13.54 9.54 9.46
C THR A 11 14.17 9.74 10.84
N PHE A 12 13.62 9.08 11.87
CA PHE A 12 14.10 9.16 13.25
C PHE A 12 15.22 8.15 13.49
N SER A 13 16.41 8.46 13.03
CA SER A 13 17.60 7.65 13.21
C SER A 13 18.86 8.50 13.23
N ASP A 14 19.92 8.03 13.89
CA ASP A 14 21.24 8.71 13.98
C ASP A 14 21.84 9.05 12.61
N LYS A 15 21.48 8.26 11.58
CA LYS A 15 22.00 8.46 10.22
C LYS A 15 21.22 9.52 9.42
N ARG A 16 20.11 10.05 9.97
CA ARG A 16 19.23 11.02 9.30
C ARG A 16 18.98 12.24 10.17
N LEU A 17 17.81 12.37 10.79
CA LEU A 17 17.44 13.54 11.60
C LEU A 17 17.75 13.38 13.09
N GLY A 18 18.35 12.27 13.52
CA GLY A 18 18.45 11.91 14.93
C GLY A 18 17.23 11.11 15.40
N ASP A 19 17.35 10.45 16.55
CA ASP A 19 16.25 9.70 17.14
C ASP A 19 15.22 10.61 17.83
N VAL A 20 14.15 10.03 18.32
CA VAL A 20 13.07 10.75 19.02
C VAL A 20 13.57 11.45 20.28
N ASP A 21 14.45 10.80 21.06
CA ASP A 21 15.01 11.34 22.30
C ASP A 21 15.88 12.57 22.04
N PHE A 22 16.68 12.54 20.96
CA PHE A 22 17.46 13.70 20.51
C PHE A 22 16.59 14.95 20.33
N TRP A 23 15.39 14.81 19.76
CA TRP A 23 14.47 15.93 19.52
C TRP A 23 13.73 16.35 20.80
N HIS A 24 13.28 15.39 21.61
CA HIS A 24 12.61 15.67 22.89
C HIS A 24 13.51 16.42 23.85
N GLU A 25 14.82 16.11 23.94
CA GLU A 25 15.79 16.86 24.72
C GLU A 25 15.91 18.34 24.30
N ARG A 26 15.49 18.65 23.06
CA ARG A 26 15.47 20.02 22.49
C ARG A 26 14.10 20.67 22.56
N SER A 27 13.15 20.05 23.27
CA SER A 27 11.78 20.49 23.37
C SER A 27 11.04 20.54 22.03
N VAL A 28 11.43 19.71 21.06
CA VAL A 28 10.75 19.54 19.78
C VAL A 28 9.79 18.37 19.88
N GLY A 29 8.50 18.59 19.58
CA GLY A 29 7.51 17.54 19.51
C GLY A 29 7.77 16.61 18.30
N THR A 30 7.50 15.32 18.46
CA THR A 30 7.62 14.36 17.36
C THR A 30 6.37 13.53 17.19
N TYR A 31 6.03 13.20 15.95
CA TYR A 31 4.98 12.27 15.60
C TYR A 31 5.49 11.31 14.53
N MET A 32 5.32 10.02 14.78
CA MET A 32 5.66 8.97 13.83
C MET A 32 4.37 8.36 13.30
N ALA A 33 4.16 8.40 11.99
CA ALA A 33 2.98 7.81 11.35
C ALA A 33 2.82 6.33 11.75
N LEU A 34 1.61 5.93 12.12
CA LEU A 34 1.31 4.61 12.71
C LEU A 34 1.80 3.47 11.83
N ASN A 35 1.39 3.45 10.57
CA ASN A 35 1.80 2.40 9.63
C ASN A 35 3.31 2.37 9.38
N SER A 36 4.00 3.49 9.54
CA SER A 36 5.46 3.56 9.46
C SER A 36 6.14 3.13 10.75
N GLY A 37 5.62 3.56 11.92
CA GLY A 37 6.21 3.32 13.22
C GLY A 37 6.23 1.85 13.63
N CYS A 38 5.30 1.08 13.13
CA CYS A 38 5.13 -0.32 13.51
C CYS A 38 6.06 -1.31 12.77
N ARG A 39 6.85 -0.86 11.81
CA ARG A 39 7.80 -1.71 11.05
C ARG A 39 8.94 -2.30 11.87
N GLY A 40 9.21 -1.80 13.05
CA GLY A 40 10.30 -2.26 13.92
C GLY A 40 9.87 -3.20 15.05
N GLY A 41 8.58 -3.53 15.13
CA GLY A 41 8.02 -4.36 16.22
C GLY A 41 7.98 -5.85 15.90
N SER A 42 7.80 -6.66 16.94
CA SER A 42 7.81 -8.12 16.92
C SER A 42 6.65 -8.80 16.17
N GLY A 43 6.52 -8.56 14.87
CA GLY A 43 5.86 -9.50 13.94
C GLY A 43 4.34 -9.73 14.04
N THR A 44 3.59 -8.96 14.82
CA THR A 44 2.13 -9.14 14.97
C THR A 44 1.29 -7.93 14.54
N TYR A 45 1.93 -6.85 14.14
CA TYR A 45 1.23 -5.64 13.73
C TYR A 45 0.92 -5.67 12.22
N GLN A 46 -0.34 -5.44 11.90
CA GLN A 46 -0.80 -5.26 10.53
C GLN A 46 -0.96 -3.76 10.24
N GLN A 47 -0.44 -3.31 9.13
CA GLN A 47 -0.66 -1.95 8.64
C GLN A 47 -2.05 -1.86 8.01
N THR A 48 -2.84 -0.84 8.36
CA THR A 48 -4.23 -0.75 7.92
C THR A 48 -4.62 0.62 7.40
N VAL A 49 -5.67 0.66 6.57
CA VAL A 49 -6.35 1.91 6.17
C VAL A 49 -6.90 2.65 7.39
N ALA A 50 -7.34 1.93 8.43
CA ALA A 50 -7.83 2.55 9.66
C ALA A 50 -6.73 3.33 10.40
N ASP A 51 -5.47 2.88 10.35
CA ASP A 51 -4.34 3.61 10.95
C ASP A 51 -4.04 4.91 10.21
N GLU A 52 -4.24 4.94 8.87
CA GLU A 52 -4.15 6.19 8.10
C GLU A 52 -5.21 7.21 8.56
N CYS A 53 -6.44 6.76 8.78
CA CYS A 53 -7.50 7.60 9.33
C CYS A 53 -7.14 8.10 10.75
N GLN A 54 -6.56 7.23 11.58
CA GLN A 54 -6.13 7.59 12.93
C GLN A 54 -4.99 8.62 12.90
N ASP A 55 -4.04 8.52 11.97
CA ASP A 55 -2.99 9.52 11.77
C ASP A 55 -3.59 10.90 11.43
N ILE A 56 -4.59 10.95 10.54
CA ILE A 56 -5.30 12.18 10.18
C ILE A 56 -5.96 12.81 11.41
N LEU A 57 -6.69 12.02 12.21
CA LEU A 57 -7.35 12.50 13.43
C LEU A 57 -6.34 12.99 14.46
N THR A 58 -5.24 12.27 14.65
CA THR A 58 -4.20 12.63 15.60
C THR A 58 -3.51 13.94 15.23
N LEU A 59 -3.18 14.11 13.94
CA LEU A 59 -2.63 15.37 13.43
C LEU A 59 -3.65 16.51 13.54
N GLY A 60 -4.93 16.23 13.33
CA GLY A 60 -6.02 17.17 13.58
C GLY A 60 -6.04 17.71 15.01
N MET A 61 -5.87 16.83 15.99
CA MET A 61 -5.76 17.20 17.41
C MET A 61 -4.49 18.00 17.73
N ILE A 62 -3.33 17.57 17.20
CA ILE A 62 -2.05 18.22 17.43
C ILE A 62 -2.06 19.67 16.92
N PHE A 63 -2.68 19.91 15.77
CA PHE A 63 -2.70 21.22 15.12
C PHE A 63 -3.99 22.04 15.35
N ASP A 64 -4.86 21.58 16.25
CA ASP A 64 -6.14 22.25 16.60
C ASP A 64 -7.05 22.47 15.36
N VAL A 65 -7.16 21.44 14.50
CA VAL A 65 -7.99 21.43 13.29
C VAL A 65 -8.87 20.18 13.22
N GLN A 66 -9.42 19.75 14.34
CA GLN A 66 -10.17 18.49 14.51
C GLN A 66 -11.35 18.38 13.53
N ASP A 67 -12.15 19.44 13.40
CA ASP A 67 -13.32 19.44 12.50
C ASP A 67 -12.93 19.10 11.05
N ARG A 68 -11.77 19.59 10.61
CA ARG A 68 -11.26 19.31 9.28
C ARG A 68 -10.77 17.86 9.15
N ALA A 69 -10.09 17.34 10.15
CA ALA A 69 -9.61 15.97 10.19
C ALA A 69 -10.78 14.97 10.20
N GLU A 70 -11.81 15.24 11.02
CA GLU A 70 -13.03 14.44 11.10
C GLU A 70 -13.78 14.44 9.77
N ALA A 71 -13.88 15.59 9.08
CA ALA A 71 -14.50 15.67 7.77
C ALA A 71 -13.76 14.84 6.71
N LEU A 72 -12.42 14.85 6.70
CA LEU A 72 -11.62 14.04 5.80
C LEU A 72 -11.79 12.53 6.06
N VAL A 73 -11.79 12.12 7.34
CA VAL A 73 -12.00 10.70 7.69
C VAL A 73 -13.42 10.27 7.36
N ALA A 74 -14.42 11.14 7.56
CA ALA A 74 -15.79 10.84 7.17
C ALA A 74 -15.95 10.67 5.65
N GLU A 75 -15.22 11.43 4.84
CA GLU A 75 -15.17 11.27 3.39
C GLU A 75 -14.58 9.90 3.01
N ILE A 76 -13.41 9.53 3.56
CA ILE A 76 -12.79 8.22 3.33
C ILE A 76 -13.74 7.09 3.73
N GLN A 77 -14.32 7.16 4.93
CA GLN A 77 -15.22 6.13 5.42
C GLN A 77 -16.50 6.04 4.58
N GLY A 78 -17.04 7.18 4.14
CA GLY A 78 -18.21 7.23 3.28
C GLY A 78 -17.99 6.51 1.94
N GLU A 79 -16.83 6.68 1.32
CA GLU A 79 -16.49 5.97 0.07
C GLU A 79 -16.30 4.46 0.30
N LEU A 80 -15.64 4.07 1.41
CA LEU A 80 -15.50 2.65 1.77
C LEU A 80 -16.86 2.01 2.05
N ASP A 81 -17.76 2.71 2.74
CA ASP A 81 -19.13 2.25 3.03
C ASP A 81 -19.98 2.14 1.75
N ASN A 82 -19.75 2.98 0.74
CA ASN A 82 -20.42 2.93 -0.55
C ASN A 82 -20.08 1.66 -1.34
N ILE A 83 -18.80 1.24 -1.35
CA ILE A 83 -18.36 0.07 -2.12
C ILE A 83 -18.54 -1.25 -1.35
N SER A 84 -18.51 -1.23 -0.02
CA SER A 84 -18.52 -2.42 0.82
C SER A 84 -19.72 -3.34 0.58
N PRO A 85 -20.99 -2.86 0.48
CA PRO A 85 -22.13 -3.72 0.19
C PRO A 85 -22.04 -4.41 -1.17
N TYR A 86 -21.49 -3.71 -2.16
CA TYR A 86 -21.29 -4.27 -3.50
C TYR A 86 -20.26 -5.40 -3.47
N LEU A 87 -19.14 -5.21 -2.76
CA LEU A 87 -18.06 -6.19 -2.64
C LEU A 87 -18.46 -7.40 -1.78
N ALA A 88 -19.42 -7.24 -0.85
CA ALA A 88 -19.86 -8.31 0.04
C ALA A 88 -20.53 -9.48 -0.69
N ASP A 89 -21.18 -9.21 -1.83
CA ASP A 89 -21.90 -10.21 -2.63
C ASP A 89 -21.04 -10.80 -3.77
N LYS A 90 -19.77 -10.43 -3.86
CA LYS A 90 -18.86 -10.91 -4.91
C LYS A 90 -18.01 -12.07 -4.44
N ASP A 91 -17.75 -13.02 -5.33
CA ASP A 91 -16.65 -13.96 -5.18
C ASP A 91 -15.34 -13.19 -5.28
N ARG A 92 -14.54 -13.25 -4.22
CA ARG A 92 -13.28 -12.53 -4.18
C ARG A 92 -12.27 -13.16 -5.12
N LEU A 93 -11.67 -12.32 -5.95
CA LEU A 93 -10.57 -12.73 -6.82
C LEU A 93 -9.27 -12.78 -6.02
N THR A 94 -8.48 -13.82 -6.28
CA THR A 94 -7.13 -13.93 -5.69
C THR A 94 -6.16 -13.01 -6.41
N VAL A 95 -5.38 -12.22 -5.65
CA VAL A 95 -4.43 -11.26 -6.22
C VAL A 95 -3.03 -11.43 -5.64
N ALA A 96 -2.03 -11.12 -6.45
CA ALA A 96 -0.66 -10.87 -6.00
C ALA A 96 -0.34 -9.39 -6.21
N VAL A 97 0.11 -8.70 -5.16
CA VAL A 97 0.56 -7.31 -5.21
C VAL A 97 2.07 -7.31 -5.06
N LEU A 98 2.79 -6.94 -6.11
CA LEU A 98 4.21 -7.22 -6.29
C LEU A 98 4.99 -5.99 -6.74
N GLU A 99 6.24 -5.87 -6.27
CA GLU A 99 7.23 -4.93 -6.79
C GLU A 99 8.43 -5.73 -7.30
N ASP A 100 8.90 -5.44 -8.52
CA ASP A 100 10.08 -6.11 -9.09
C ASP A 100 11.37 -5.64 -8.39
N GLU A 101 12.15 -6.58 -7.89
CA GLU A 101 13.45 -6.34 -7.27
C GLU A 101 14.60 -7.01 -8.05
N GLY A 102 14.46 -7.12 -9.39
CA GLY A 102 15.52 -7.60 -10.28
C GLY A 102 15.73 -9.11 -10.22
N GLY A 103 14.65 -9.88 -10.33
CA GLY A 103 14.67 -11.35 -10.36
C GLY A 103 13.95 -12.01 -9.19
N THR A 104 13.55 -11.25 -8.21
CA THR A 104 12.60 -11.62 -7.16
C THR A 104 11.52 -10.54 -7.06
N TYR A 105 10.41 -10.87 -6.40
CA TYR A 105 9.27 -9.97 -6.27
C TYR A 105 9.00 -9.71 -4.80
N ARG A 106 9.08 -8.46 -4.40
CA ARG A 106 8.61 -8.04 -3.09
C ARG A 106 7.10 -8.15 -3.05
N VAL A 107 6.57 -8.75 -1.98
CA VAL A 107 5.13 -8.97 -1.79
C VAL A 107 4.56 -7.92 -0.85
N TYR A 108 3.45 -7.32 -1.24
CA TYR A 108 2.59 -6.53 -0.37
C TYR A 108 1.51 -7.45 0.20
N GLY A 109 1.86 -8.17 1.26
CA GLY A 109 1.04 -9.21 1.89
C GLY A 109 0.17 -8.69 3.03
N GLU A 110 -0.38 -9.62 3.83
CA GLU A 110 -1.36 -9.37 4.90
C GLU A 110 -0.89 -8.37 5.97
N ASP A 111 0.40 -8.27 6.20
CA ASP A 111 1.03 -7.42 7.22
C ASP A 111 1.39 -6.02 6.71
N THR A 112 1.15 -5.74 5.43
CA THR A 112 1.46 -4.46 4.79
C THR A 112 0.21 -3.62 4.53
N LEU A 113 0.40 -2.29 4.43
CA LEU A 113 -0.66 -1.39 4.00
C LEU A 113 -1.19 -1.77 2.61
N GLY A 114 -0.30 -2.11 1.66
CA GLY A 114 -0.71 -2.50 0.31
C GLY A 114 -1.61 -3.73 0.27
N GLY A 115 -1.32 -4.74 1.09
CA GLY A 115 -2.21 -5.89 1.24
C GLY A 115 -3.55 -5.53 1.88
N ASN A 116 -3.56 -4.63 2.89
CA ASN A 116 -4.80 -4.16 3.49
C ASN A 116 -5.64 -3.30 2.52
N VAL A 117 -5.00 -2.46 1.72
CA VAL A 117 -5.66 -1.67 0.65
C VAL A 117 -6.30 -2.60 -0.38
N ALA A 118 -5.56 -3.63 -0.86
CA ALA A 118 -6.09 -4.61 -1.80
C ALA A 118 -7.30 -5.36 -1.24
N THR A 119 -7.22 -5.84 0.01
CA THR A 119 -8.33 -6.57 0.65
C THR A 119 -9.54 -5.66 0.92
N SER A 120 -9.33 -4.38 1.22
CA SER A 120 -10.39 -3.38 1.33
C SER A 120 -11.06 -3.10 -0.01
N GLY A 121 -10.32 -3.21 -1.13
CA GLY A 121 -10.83 -3.14 -2.51
C GLY A 121 -11.45 -4.45 -3.02
N GLY A 122 -11.67 -5.45 -2.14
CA GLY A 122 -12.37 -6.67 -2.48
C GLY A 122 -11.49 -7.85 -2.91
N ALA A 123 -10.16 -7.70 -2.85
CA ALA A 123 -9.24 -8.79 -3.17
C ALA A 123 -9.15 -9.86 -2.07
N GLU A 124 -8.76 -11.08 -2.46
CA GLU A 124 -8.16 -12.08 -1.59
C GLU A 124 -6.67 -12.20 -1.95
N LEU A 125 -5.77 -12.21 -0.97
CA LEU A 125 -4.33 -12.27 -1.26
C LEU A 125 -3.92 -13.70 -1.61
N ALA A 126 -3.44 -13.93 -2.82
CA ALA A 126 -2.89 -15.22 -3.26
C ALA A 126 -1.56 -15.54 -2.54
N VAL A 127 -0.82 -14.48 -2.17
CA VAL A 127 0.41 -14.55 -1.39
C VAL A 127 0.22 -13.70 -0.14
N GLY A 128 -0.22 -14.33 0.96
CA GLY A 128 -0.67 -13.62 2.16
C GLY A 128 0.44 -13.17 3.09
N LYS A 129 1.60 -13.81 3.08
CA LYS A 129 2.72 -13.49 3.98
C LYS A 129 3.99 -13.25 3.20
N HIS A 130 4.80 -12.35 3.73
CA HIS A 130 6.19 -12.25 3.31
C HIS A 130 6.89 -13.59 3.56
N GLY A 131 7.66 -14.08 2.59
CA GLY A 131 8.72 -15.03 2.86
C GLY A 131 9.71 -14.45 3.88
N ASP A 132 10.69 -15.21 4.31
CA ASP A 132 11.66 -14.79 5.34
C ASP A 132 12.33 -13.41 5.07
N ASN A 133 12.31 -12.93 3.83
CA ASN A 133 12.83 -11.62 3.39
C ASN A 133 11.78 -10.70 2.76
N GLY A 134 10.50 -11.06 2.77
CA GLY A 134 9.45 -10.27 2.11
C GLY A 134 9.34 -10.47 0.60
N ASN A 135 10.16 -11.34 0.01
CA ASN A 135 10.22 -11.58 -1.44
C ASN A 135 9.82 -13.01 -1.78
N ILE A 136 9.27 -13.19 -2.99
CA ILE A 136 8.98 -14.48 -3.59
C ILE A 136 9.77 -14.66 -4.89
N SER A 137 9.96 -15.90 -5.31
CA SER A 137 10.52 -16.26 -6.60
C SER A 137 9.45 -16.27 -7.70
N ALA A 138 9.90 -16.39 -8.96
CA ALA A 138 8.99 -16.61 -10.08
C ALA A 138 8.21 -17.92 -9.94
N GLU A 139 8.85 -18.95 -9.42
CA GLU A 139 8.25 -20.27 -9.17
C GLU A 139 7.13 -20.20 -8.12
N ASP A 140 7.33 -19.39 -7.05
CA ASP A 140 6.31 -19.19 -6.01
C ASP A 140 5.08 -18.47 -6.60
N LEU A 141 5.29 -17.46 -7.47
CA LEU A 141 4.22 -16.76 -8.17
C LEU A 141 3.44 -17.71 -9.10
N ILE A 142 4.17 -18.57 -9.85
CA ILE A 142 3.54 -19.57 -10.73
C ILE A 142 2.75 -20.59 -9.91
N ALA A 143 3.25 -21.00 -8.76
CA ALA A 143 2.55 -21.93 -7.88
C ALA A 143 1.30 -21.32 -7.25
N ALA A 144 1.33 -20.03 -6.91
CA ALA A 144 0.19 -19.29 -6.37
C ALA A 144 -0.91 -19.07 -7.42
N ASN A 145 -0.54 -18.89 -8.70
CA ASN A 145 -1.42 -18.68 -9.84
C ASN A 145 -2.61 -17.76 -9.56
N PRO A 146 -2.39 -16.47 -9.23
CA PRO A 146 -3.44 -15.54 -8.87
C PRO A 146 -4.37 -15.23 -10.06
N ASP A 147 -5.64 -14.84 -9.77
CA ASP A 147 -6.60 -14.37 -10.77
C ASP A 147 -6.20 -13.02 -11.37
N ALA A 148 -5.49 -12.17 -10.59
CA ALA A 148 -4.95 -10.90 -11.06
C ALA A 148 -3.60 -10.60 -10.40
N ILE A 149 -2.77 -9.80 -11.07
CA ILE A 149 -1.48 -9.32 -10.57
C ILE A 149 -1.47 -7.80 -10.63
N PHE A 150 -1.09 -7.16 -9.52
CA PHE A 150 -0.86 -5.72 -9.44
C PHE A 150 0.63 -5.46 -9.26
N MET A 151 1.24 -4.86 -10.27
CA MET A 151 2.65 -4.49 -10.24
C MET A 151 2.81 -3.07 -9.69
N VAL A 152 3.49 -2.97 -8.57
CA VAL A 152 3.75 -1.69 -7.92
C VAL A 152 4.86 -0.97 -8.67
N TRP A 153 4.61 0.30 -9.02
CA TRP A 153 5.58 1.17 -9.66
C TRP A 153 5.67 2.53 -8.98
N TYR A 154 6.79 3.22 -9.14
CA TYR A 154 6.94 4.60 -8.72
C TYR A 154 7.89 5.36 -9.63
N ASN A 155 7.60 6.65 -9.85
CA ASN A 155 8.51 7.55 -10.51
C ASN A 155 9.57 8.04 -9.51
N GLY A 156 10.76 7.55 -9.60
CA GLY A 156 11.83 7.90 -8.67
C GLY A 156 12.08 9.41 -8.53
N TYR A 157 11.84 10.24 -9.56
CA TYR A 157 11.95 11.72 -9.51
C TYR A 157 11.40 12.43 -10.75
N THR A 158 10.80 11.76 -11.72
CA THR A 158 10.29 12.39 -12.94
C THR A 158 8.76 12.41 -12.95
N VAL A 159 8.19 13.57 -12.74
CA VAL A 159 6.75 13.83 -12.61
C VAL A 159 5.97 13.72 -13.94
N ASN A 160 6.64 13.44 -15.06
CA ASN A 160 6.10 13.75 -16.38
C ASN A 160 5.73 12.55 -17.25
N ASP A 161 5.86 11.30 -16.79
CA ASP A 161 5.50 10.11 -17.61
C ASP A 161 4.98 8.97 -16.72
N THR A 162 3.80 9.18 -16.14
CA THR A 162 3.17 8.23 -15.22
C THR A 162 2.71 6.97 -15.94
N ASP A 163 2.20 7.11 -17.16
CA ASP A 163 1.62 6.00 -17.92
C ASP A 163 2.71 5.05 -18.42
N TYR A 164 3.82 5.59 -18.89
CA TYR A 164 4.94 4.80 -19.41
C TYR A 164 5.58 3.88 -18.35
N ALA A 165 5.79 4.38 -17.14
CA ALA A 165 6.35 3.56 -16.06
C ALA A 165 5.40 2.44 -15.60
N GLY A 166 4.09 2.69 -15.64
CA GLY A 166 3.06 1.68 -15.38
C GLY A 166 3.06 0.57 -16.43
N GLU A 167 3.11 0.91 -17.71
CA GLU A 167 3.19 -0.07 -18.80
C GLU A 167 4.43 -0.97 -18.68
N GLN A 168 5.59 -0.39 -18.39
CA GLN A 168 6.85 -1.13 -18.25
C GLN A 168 6.81 -2.21 -17.16
N VAL A 169 6.24 -1.92 -15.99
CA VAL A 169 6.16 -2.94 -14.93
C VAL A 169 5.17 -4.05 -15.24
N VAL A 170 4.11 -3.76 -16.00
CA VAL A 170 3.18 -4.77 -16.52
C VAL A 170 3.88 -5.68 -17.53
N GLU A 171 4.66 -5.12 -18.45
CA GLU A 171 5.44 -5.87 -19.46
C GLU A 171 6.42 -6.85 -18.83
N LEU A 172 6.98 -6.58 -17.64
CA LEU A 172 7.84 -7.51 -16.89
C LEU A 172 7.16 -8.87 -16.62
N ILE A 173 5.85 -8.87 -16.51
CA ILE A 173 5.04 -10.08 -16.30
C ILE A 173 4.49 -10.58 -17.63
N THR A 174 3.84 -9.73 -18.42
CA THR A 174 3.09 -10.14 -19.62
C THR A 174 3.98 -10.59 -20.77
N GLU A 175 5.17 -10.01 -20.90
CA GLU A 175 6.12 -10.38 -21.97
C GLU A 175 7.11 -11.48 -21.53
N ASN A 176 7.09 -11.88 -20.27
CA ASN A 176 7.97 -12.94 -19.77
C ASN A 176 7.40 -14.32 -20.06
N PRO A 177 8.04 -15.15 -20.91
CA PRO A 177 7.53 -16.48 -21.26
C PRO A 177 7.33 -17.42 -20.07
N ALA A 178 8.04 -17.21 -18.95
CA ALA A 178 7.88 -18.00 -17.74
C ALA A 178 6.49 -17.86 -17.12
N PHE A 179 5.83 -16.72 -17.32
CA PHE A 179 4.52 -16.41 -16.76
C PHE A 179 3.35 -16.62 -17.72
N ALA A 180 3.59 -17.06 -18.95
CA ALA A 180 2.55 -17.28 -19.96
C ALA A 180 1.46 -18.29 -19.53
N SER A 181 1.74 -19.13 -18.53
CA SER A 181 0.79 -20.10 -17.97
C SER A 181 -0.12 -19.53 -16.89
N LEU A 182 0.18 -18.35 -16.33
CA LEU A 182 -0.62 -17.70 -15.27
C LEU A 182 -2.01 -17.32 -15.79
N ASP A 183 -3.02 -17.53 -14.97
CA ASP A 183 -4.40 -17.15 -15.31
C ASP A 183 -4.56 -15.64 -15.40
N ALA A 184 -3.87 -14.87 -14.56
CA ALA A 184 -3.81 -13.41 -14.67
C ALA A 184 -3.32 -12.94 -16.04
N VAL A 185 -2.27 -13.57 -16.60
CA VAL A 185 -1.71 -13.22 -17.91
C VAL A 185 -2.66 -13.62 -19.05
N LYS A 186 -3.24 -14.83 -19.00
CA LYS A 186 -4.17 -15.33 -20.02
C LYS A 186 -5.46 -14.51 -20.12
N ASN A 187 -5.88 -13.90 -19.01
CA ASN A 187 -7.12 -13.16 -18.88
C ASN A 187 -6.93 -11.64 -18.93
N ASP A 188 -5.72 -11.16 -19.31
CA ASP A 188 -5.38 -9.74 -19.37
C ASP A 188 -5.61 -9.00 -18.03
N ARG A 189 -5.32 -9.66 -16.89
CA ARG A 189 -5.50 -9.14 -15.54
C ARG A 189 -4.16 -8.85 -14.83
N VAL A 190 -3.25 -8.22 -15.56
CA VAL A 190 -2.00 -7.70 -14.99
C VAL A 190 -2.07 -6.17 -15.06
N PHE A 191 -2.05 -5.54 -13.92
CA PHE A 191 -2.27 -4.10 -13.77
C PHE A 191 -1.07 -3.43 -13.11
N ALA A 192 -0.89 -2.14 -13.36
CA ALA A 192 0.05 -1.30 -12.63
C ALA A 192 -0.68 -0.58 -11.50
N ILE A 193 -0.04 -0.46 -10.34
CA ILE A 193 -0.52 0.36 -9.22
C ILE A 193 0.59 1.26 -8.70
N ASN A 194 0.27 2.52 -8.43
CA ASN A 194 1.26 3.48 -7.95
C ASN A 194 1.63 3.18 -6.49
N LEU A 195 2.94 3.20 -6.18
CA LEU A 195 3.45 3.02 -4.82
C LEU A 195 2.80 3.97 -3.80
N ASN A 196 2.46 5.20 -4.23
CA ASN A 196 1.80 6.17 -3.36
C ASN A 196 0.41 5.72 -2.87
N ASN A 197 -0.24 4.78 -3.60
CA ASN A 197 -1.56 4.28 -3.27
C ASN A 197 -1.52 3.08 -2.32
N VAL A 198 -0.36 2.42 -2.18
CA VAL A 198 -0.23 1.16 -1.42
C VAL A 198 0.85 1.18 -0.33
N TYR A 199 1.62 2.26 -0.23
CA TYR A 199 2.76 2.31 0.69
C TYR A 199 2.86 3.61 1.49
N CYS A 200 2.43 4.73 0.94
CA CYS A 200 2.53 6.05 1.56
C CYS A 200 1.24 6.38 2.32
N SER A 201 1.40 6.79 3.57
CA SER A 201 0.29 7.21 4.42
C SER A 201 -0.46 8.43 3.87
N GLY A 202 -1.76 8.45 4.04
CA GLY A 202 -2.61 9.60 3.76
C GLY A 202 -3.81 9.33 2.86
N MET A 203 -4.37 10.40 2.28
CA MET A 203 -5.61 10.37 1.47
C MET A 203 -5.54 9.45 0.23
N ARG A 204 -4.36 9.22 -0.32
CA ARG A 204 -4.17 8.35 -1.51
C ARG A 204 -4.40 6.87 -1.23
N THR A 205 -4.47 6.48 0.03
CA THR A 205 -4.86 5.12 0.40
C THR A 205 -6.26 4.78 -0.10
N LEU A 206 -7.20 5.77 -0.06
CA LEU A 206 -8.52 5.61 -0.64
C LEU A 206 -8.45 5.41 -2.16
N ASP A 207 -7.63 6.21 -2.87
CA ASP A 207 -7.42 6.03 -4.32
C ASP A 207 -6.96 4.59 -4.62
N GLY A 208 -6.08 4.04 -3.78
CA GLY A 208 -5.64 2.65 -3.89
C GLY A 208 -6.77 1.64 -3.73
N VAL A 209 -7.63 1.80 -2.72
CA VAL A 209 -8.78 0.90 -2.51
C VAL A 209 -9.71 0.92 -3.72
N LEU A 210 -10.03 2.12 -4.22
CA LEU A 210 -10.89 2.28 -5.40
C LEU A 210 -10.26 1.71 -6.67
N ASP A 211 -8.95 1.87 -6.82
CA ASP A 211 -8.16 1.35 -7.94
C ASP A 211 -8.24 -0.19 -8.00
N PHE A 212 -8.02 -0.87 -6.88
CA PHE A 212 -8.23 -2.32 -6.79
C PHE A 212 -9.68 -2.71 -7.12
N ALA A 213 -10.65 -2.05 -6.50
CA ALA A 213 -12.06 -2.37 -6.69
C ALA A 213 -12.49 -2.24 -8.18
N GLN A 214 -12.09 -1.18 -8.86
CA GLN A 214 -12.42 -0.92 -10.26
C GLN A 214 -11.76 -1.92 -11.23
N HIS A 215 -10.50 -2.31 -10.99
CA HIS A 215 -9.82 -3.29 -11.83
C HIS A 215 -10.35 -4.71 -11.62
N LEU A 216 -10.73 -5.06 -10.39
CA LEU A 216 -11.25 -6.39 -10.09
C LEU A 216 -12.71 -6.54 -10.49
N TYR A 217 -13.49 -5.46 -10.39
CA TYR A 217 -14.94 -5.41 -10.63
C TYR A 217 -15.31 -4.20 -11.51
N PRO A 218 -15.04 -4.26 -12.83
CA PRO A 218 -15.21 -3.12 -13.74
C PRO A 218 -16.65 -2.60 -13.86
N GLU A 219 -17.63 -3.34 -13.36
CA GLU A 219 -19.03 -2.96 -13.31
C GLU A 219 -19.40 -2.10 -12.07
N LEU A 220 -18.46 -1.86 -11.18
CA LEU A 220 -18.61 -0.98 -10.01
C LEU A 220 -18.54 0.49 -10.41
#